data_26c495fd2a7684852760066687004327
#
_entry.id   26c495fd2a7684852760066687004327
#
_cell.length_a   1.000
_cell.length_b   1.000
_cell.length_c   1.000
_cell.angle_alpha   90.00
_cell.angle_beta   90.00
_cell.angle_gamma   90.00
#
_symmetry.space_group_name_H-M   'P 1'
#
loop_
_entity.id
_entity.type
_entity.pdbx_description
1 polymer ?
#
loop_
_entity_poly.entity_id
_entity_poly.type
_entity_poly.pdbx_seq_one_letter_code
_entity_poly.pdbx_strand_id
1 'polypeptide(L)'
;MDIDFLGVAKSIINFIMDILETIVFVGSLFIVIYLFVAQPNQVKGASMDPTFASGDYIFTSKITYKMRNFNRGDVVVFRAPSNPDIEYIKRVIGIPGDVVMIQDSEVYVNGRQLTEDYIAAKTNLWENGFSREGEDVTVGEGMLFVMGDNRPRSSDSREFGLIPEESVIGQVFYRYFPPNKAGAIGNPFPADFQSYGTFVPHLVSDSLASLSTQ
;
A
#
# COMPACT_ATOMS: atom_id res chain seq x y z
N MET A 1 -59.96 21.23 29.21
CA MET A 1 -58.72 21.21 28.38
C MET A 1 -58.36 19.74 28.19
N ASP A 2 -58.99 19.13 27.17
CA ASP A 2 -58.80 17.72 26.92
C ASP A 2 -57.47 17.56 26.18
N ILE A 3 -56.52 16.93 26.84
CA ILE A 3 -55.26 16.60 26.20
C ILE A 3 -55.52 15.46 25.23
N ASP A 4 -55.26 15.68 23.94
CA ASP A 4 -55.36 14.65 22.90
C ASP A 4 -54.23 13.64 23.08
N PHE A 5 -54.45 12.69 23.96
CA PHE A 5 -53.54 11.59 24.29
C PHE A 5 -53.14 10.75 23.04
N LEU A 6 -54.07 10.60 22.10
CA LEU A 6 -53.84 9.86 20.84
C LEU A 6 -52.90 10.62 19.90
N GLY A 7 -53.07 11.96 19.80
CA GLY A 7 -52.17 12.79 19.01
C GLY A 7 -50.78 12.86 19.56
N VAL A 8 -50.63 12.96 20.89
CA VAL A 8 -49.32 12.93 21.57
C VAL A 8 -48.62 11.57 21.38
N ALA A 9 -49.35 10.46 21.59
CA ALA A 9 -48.80 9.13 21.40
C ALA A 9 -48.30 8.89 19.96
N LYS A 10 -49.09 9.33 18.96
CA LYS A 10 -48.72 9.26 17.54
C LYS A 10 -47.46 10.06 17.24
N SER A 11 -47.33 11.28 17.79
CA SER A 11 -46.15 12.12 17.62
C SER A 11 -44.89 11.48 18.24
N ILE A 12 -45.01 10.84 19.40
CA ILE A 12 -43.91 10.13 20.04
C ILE A 12 -43.50 8.93 19.20
N ILE A 13 -44.46 8.15 18.69
CA ILE A 13 -44.17 7.00 17.83
C ILE A 13 -43.45 7.44 16.55
N ASN A 14 -43.95 8.47 15.88
CA ASN A 14 -43.28 9.01 14.69
C ASN A 14 -41.86 9.47 14.98
N PHE A 15 -41.65 10.21 16.08
CA PHE A 15 -40.30 10.64 16.48
C PHE A 15 -39.35 9.47 16.73
N ILE A 16 -39.84 8.40 17.38
CA ILE A 16 -39.04 7.18 17.58
C ILE A 16 -38.73 6.50 16.26
N MET A 17 -39.69 6.45 15.31
CA MET A 17 -39.49 5.87 13.98
C MET A 17 -38.46 6.67 13.17
N ASP A 18 -38.51 8.01 13.24
CA ASP A 18 -37.53 8.89 12.54
C ASP A 18 -36.11 8.68 13.07
N ILE A 19 -35.97 8.52 14.39
CA ILE A 19 -34.67 8.19 15.01
C ILE A 19 -34.19 6.80 14.56
N LEU A 20 -35.06 5.80 14.54
CA LEU A 20 -34.72 4.46 14.11
C LEU A 20 -34.28 4.42 12.65
N GLU A 21 -35.01 5.08 11.78
CA GLU A 21 -34.67 5.22 10.36
C GLU A 21 -33.29 5.88 10.17
N THR A 22 -33.03 6.98 10.90
CA THR A 22 -31.75 7.65 10.89
C THR A 22 -30.59 6.73 11.32
N ILE A 23 -30.80 5.97 12.41
CA ILE A 23 -29.77 5.00 12.91
C ILE A 23 -29.50 3.92 11.87
N VAL A 24 -30.55 3.37 11.25
CA VAL A 24 -30.43 2.33 10.21
C VAL A 24 -29.70 2.88 8.98
N PHE A 25 -30.05 4.10 8.55
CA PHE A 25 -29.41 4.75 7.40
C PHE A 25 -27.91 5.01 7.67
N VAL A 26 -27.58 5.66 8.80
CA VAL A 26 -26.19 5.96 9.18
C VAL A 26 -25.40 4.68 9.38
N GLY A 27 -26.00 3.67 10.04
CA GLY A 27 -25.36 2.36 10.25
C GLY A 27 -25.09 1.64 8.92
N SER A 28 -26.01 1.65 7.99
CA SER A 28 -25.81 1.03 6.67
C SER A 28 -24.73 1.74 5.87
N LEU A 29 -24.72 3.09 5.88
CA LEU A 29 -23.68 3.88 5.23
C LEU A 29 -22.29 3.59 5.83
N PHE A 30 -22.20 3.51 7.17
CA PHE A 30 -20.96 3.16 7.85
C PHE A 30 -20.46 1.77 7.44
N ILE A 31 -21.36 0.77 7.38
CA ILE A 31 -21.00 -0.59 6.95
C ILE A 31 -20.48 -0.59 5.52
N VAL A 32 -21.11 0.13 4.60
CA VAL A 32 -20.66 0.25 3.21
C VAL A 32 -19.26 0.86 3.14
N ILE A 33 -19.02 1.96 3.84
CA ILE A 33 -17.70 2.60 3.90
C ILE A 33 -16.66 1.62 4.47
N TYR A 34 -16.95 0.98 5.59
CA TYR A 34 -16.05 0.04 6.26
C TYR A 34 -15.69 -1.18 5.38
N LEU A 35 -16.69 -1.75 4.69
CA LEU A 35 -16.48 -2.95 3.89
C LEU A 35 -15.74 -2.67 2.57
N PHE A 36 -16.02 -1.52 1.94
CA PHE A 36 -15.59 -1.27 0.57
C PHE A 36 -14.54 -0.17 0.43
N VAL A 37 -14.49 0.83 1.31
CA VAL A 37 -13.66 2.02 1.10
C VAL A 37 -12.40 2.00 1.95
N ALA A 38 -12.51 1.88 3.26
CA ALA A 38 -11.38 2.03 4.17
C ALA A 38 -11.48 1.08 5.37
N GLN A 39 -10.40 0.36 5.62
CA GLN A 39 -10.26 -0.53 6.78
C GLN A 39 -9.27 0.08 7.77
N PRO A 40 -9.65 0.24 9.05
CA PRO A 40 -8.72 0.62 10.11
C PRO A 40 -7.84 -0.60 10.47
N ASN A 41 -6.53 -0.40 10.51
CA ASN A 41 -5.54 -1.40 10.89
C ASN A 41 -4.59 -0.82 11.95
N GLN A 42 -4.06 -1.68 12.81
CA GLN A 42 -3.00 -1.33 13.73
C GLN A 42 -1.67 -1.91 13.24
N VAL A 43 -0.65 -1.07 13.13
CA VAL A 43 0.71 -1.50 12.80
C VAL A 43 1.29 -2.31 13.96
N LYS A 44 1.77 -3.51 13.66
CA LYS A 44 2.45 -4.39 14.62
C LYS A 44 3.85 -4.69 14.12
N GLY A 45 4.84 -4.58 15.02
CA GLY A 45 6.24 -4.78 14.67
C GLY A 45 6.96 -3.50 14.26
N ALA A 46 8.24 -3.61 13.94
CA ALA A 46 9.15 -2.49 13.70
C ALA A 46 9.66 -2.41 12.26
N SER A 47 9.11 -3.20 11.34
CA SER A 47 9.63 -3.31 9.97
C SER A 47 9.46 -2.04 9.12
N MET A 48 8.59 -1.12 9.54
CA MET A 48 8.33 0.14 8.86
C MET A 48 8.82 1.37 9.64
N ASP A 49 9.60 1.18 10.72
CA ASP A 49 10.27 2.30 11.38
C ASP A 49 11.27 2.97 10.42
N PRO A 50 11.40 4.29 10.43
CA PRO A 50 10.74 5.28 11.28
C PRO A 50 9.39 5.78 10.74
N THR A 51 8.98 5.35 9.53
CA THR A 51 7.74 5.84 8.90
C THR A 51 6.51 5.47 9.73
N PHE A 52 6.43 4.20 10.17
CA PHE A 52 5.37 3.71 11.05
C PHE A 52 5.97 2.97 12.23
N ALA A 53 5.57 3.36 13.43
CA ALA A 53 5.93 2.66 14.66
C ALA A 53 4.88 1.60 15.02
N SER A 54 5.31 0.59 15.79
CA SER A 54 4.36 -0.36 16.37
C SER A 54 3.37 0.36 17.27
N GLY A 55 2.08 0.13 17.07
CA GLY A 55 1.00 0.82 17.77
C GLY A 55 0.37 1.97 16.99
N ASP A 56 0.94 2.39 15.86
CA ASP A 56 0.29 3.35 14.96
C ASP A 56 -1.00 2.75 14.39
N TYR A 57 -2.03 3.60 14.24
CA TYR A 57 -3.28 3.21 13.58
C TYR A 57 -3.41 3.91 12.23
N ILE A 58 -3.73 3.13 11.22
CA ILE A 58 -3.74 3.53 9.81
C ILE A 58 -5.05 3.16 9.13
N PHE A 59 -5.41 3.90 8.10
CA PHE A 59 -6.46 3.51 7.17
C PHE A 59 -5.86 2.92 5.90
N THR A 60 -6.41 1.78 5.51
CA THR A 60 -6.03 1.05 4.30
C THR A 60 -7.20 1.07 3.30
N SER A 61 -6.97 1.55 2.09
CA SER A 61 -7.97 1.58 1.02
C SER A 61 -7.95 0.27 0.24
N LYS A 62 -9.12 -0.38 0.16
CA LYS A 62 -9.33 -1.60 -0.63
C LYS A 62 -9.66 -1.32 -2.09
N ILE A 63 -10.07 -0.10 -2.41
CA ILE A 63 -10.54 0.29 -3.75
C ILE A 63 -9.38 0.77 -4.61
N THR A 64 -8.41 1.46 -4.03
CA THR A 64 -7.36 2.17 -4.77
C THR A 64 -6.63 1.26 -5.76
N TYR A 65 -6.22 0.07 -5.34
CA TYR A 65 -5.50 -0.87 -6.21
C TYR A 65 -6.39 -1.58 -7.24
N LYS A 66 -7.72 -1.61 -7.03
CA LYS A 66 -8.67 -2.15 -8.02
C LYS A 66 -8.97 -1.17 -9.14
N MET A 67 -8.71 0.13 -8.91
CA MET A 67 -9.02 1.21 -9.85
C MET A 67 -7.77 1.79 -10.53
N ARG A 68 -6.59 1.58 -9.98
CA ARG A 68 -5.32 2.05 -10.52
C ARG A 68 -4.20 1.04 -10.26
N ASN A 69 -3.16 1.06 -11.07
CA ASN A 69 -1.95 0.29 -10.86
C ASN A 69 -1.20 0.77 -9.60
N PHE A 70 -0.39 -0.10 -9.02
CA PHE A 70 0.52 0.27 -7.95
C PHE A 70 1.59 1.24 -8.46
N ASN A 71 2.01 2.15 -7.59
CA ASN A 71 3.16 3.01 -7.85
C ASN A 71 4.32 2.62 -6.95
N ARG A 72 5.53 2.85 -7.43
CA ARG A 72 6.72 2.79 -6.59
C ARG A 72 6.55 3.78 -5.43
N GLY A 73 6.89 3.36 -4.20
CA GLY A 73 6.73 4.15 -2.98
C GLY A 73 5.39 3.99 -2.26
N ASP A 74 4.38 3.37 -2.87
CA ASP A 74 3.13 3.06 -2.19
C ASP A 74 3.39 2.12 -1.00
N VAL A 75 2.73 2.38 0.13
CA VAL A 75 2.76 1.47 1.28
C VAL A 75 1.55 0.56 1.22
N VAL A 76 1.77 -0.74 1.24
CA VAL A 76 0.73 -1.76 1.08
C VAL A 76 0.65 -2.70 2.27
N VAL A 77 -0.56 -3.16 2.56
CA VAL A 77 -0.84 -4.28 3.47
C VAL A 77 -1.19 -5.49 2.61
N PHE A 78 -0.55 -6.62 2.85
CA PHE A 78 -0.73 -7.84 2.08
C PHE A 78 -0.61 -9.10 2.96
N ARG A 79 -1.12 -10.23 2.48
CA ARG A 79 -0.99 -11.51 3.16
C ARG A 79 0.44 -12.04 3.03
N ALA A 80 1.04 -12.42 4.17
CA ALA A 80 2.41 -12.91 4.19
C ALA A 80 2.55 -14.21 3.37
N PRO A 81 3.59 -14.35 2.51
CA PRO A 81 3.77 -15.54 1.69
C PRO A 81 3.90 -16.84 2.50
N SER A 82 4.52 -16.75 3.68
CA SER A 82 4.74 -17.90 4.56
C SER A 82 3.50 -18.32 5.36
N ASN A 83 2.58 -17.39 5.61
CA ASN A 83 1.34 -17.64 6.37
C ASN A 83 0.27 -16.61 5.99
N PRO A 84 -0.73 -16.95 5.17
CA PRO A 84 -1.77 -16.04 4.70
C PRO A 84 -2.67 -15.46 5.80
N ASP A 85 -2.65 -16.01 7.02
CA ASP A 85 -3.38 -15.49 8.18
C ASP A 85 -2.68 -14.29 8.83
N ILE A 86 -1.43 -14.02 8.41
CA ILE A 86 -0.62 -12.89 8.89
C ILE A 86 -0.58 -11.81 7.81
N GLU A 87 -0.84 -10.58 8.22
CA GLU A 87 -0.74 -9.42 7.35
C GLU A 87 0.60 -8.71 7.58
N TYR A 88 1.28 -8.40 6.48
CA TYR A 88 2.49 -7.59 6.47
C TYR A 88 2.21 -6.21 5.91
N ILE A 89 2.96 -5.21 6.40
CA ILE A 89 2.99 -3.86 5.87
C ILE A 89 4.39 -3.58 5.33
N LYS A 90 4.48 -3.18 4.03
CA LYS A 90 5.74 -2.88 3.35
C LYS A 90 5.55 -1.77 2.32
N ARG A 91 6.66 -1.21 1.85
CA ARG A 91 6.71 -0.24 0.76
C ARG A 91 7.00 -0.95 -0.57
N VAL A 92 6.26 -0.59 -1.61
CA VAL A 92 6.50 -1.03 -2.98
C VAL A 92 7.76 -0.33 -3.51
N ILE A 93 8.76 -1.12 -3.88
CA ILE A 93 10.00 -0.64 -4.47
C ILE A 93 10.01 -0.86 -5.98
N GLY A 94 9.56 -2.03 -6.42
CA GLY A 94 9.44 -2.39 -7.84
C GLY A 94 8.02 -2.81 -8.19
N ILE A 95 7.57 -2.39 -9.37
CA ILE A 95 6.28 -2.72 -9.99
C ILE A 95 6.51 -3.57 -11.25
N PRO A 96 5.48 -4.18 -11.87
CA PRO A 96 5.65 -5.00 -13.07
C PRO A 96 6.49 -4.32 -14.16
N GLY A 97 7.47 -5.04 -14.67
CA GLY A 97 8.43 -4.57 -15.66
C GLY A 97 9.70 -3.92 -15.10
N ASP A 98 9.78 -3.69 -13.79
CA ASP A 98 11.00 -3.15 -13.19
C ASP A 98 12.09 -4.19 -13.02
N VAL A 99 13.32 -3.71 -13.01
CA VAL A 99 14.50 -4.46 -12.60
C VAL A 99 15.04 -3.82 -11.30
N VAL A 100 14.99 -4.57 -10.22
CA VAL A 100 15.50 -4.14 -8.91
C VAL A 100 16.84 -4.82 -8.65
N MET A 101 17.84 -4.05 -8.27
CA MET A 101 19.17 -4.54 -7.88
C MET A 101 19.58 -3.90 -6.55
N ILE A 102 20.28 -4.67 -5.73
CA ILE A 102 20.88 -4.18 -4.48
C ILE A 102 22.37 -4.36 -4.58
N GLN A 103 23.11 -3.27 -4.47
CA GLN A 103 24.56 -3.25 -4.55
C GLN A 103 25.15 -2.21 -3.58
N ASP A 104 26.22 -2.56 -2.88
CA ASP A 104 26.90 -1.70 -1.91
C ASP A 104 25.95 -1.11 -0.84
N SER A 105 24.95 -1.91 -0.44
CA SER A 105 23.88 -1.51 0.50
C SER A 105 22.94 -0.44 -0.02
N GLU A 106 22.93 -0.14 -1.31
CA GLU A 106 22.04 0.80 -1.98
C GLU A 106 21.07 0.04 -2.91
N VAL A 107 19.88 0.60 -3.12
CA VAL A 107 18.85 0.01 -3.97
C VAL A 107 18.81 0.74 -5.30
N TYR A 108 18.76 -0.01 -6.38
CA TYR A 108 18.63 0.50 -7.74
C TYR A 108 17.35 -0.04 -8.37
N VAL A 109 16.64 0.81 -9.10
CA VAL A 109 15.48 0.42 -9.90
C VAL A 109 15.72 0.89 -11.34
N ASN A 110 15.72 -0.06 -12.28
CA ASN A 110 16.03 0.18 -13.69
C ASN A 110 17.38 0.88 -13.91
N GLY A 111 18.39 0.51 -13.10
CA GLY A 111 19.73 1.09 -13.13
C GLY A 111 19.87 2.46 -12.47
N ARG A 112 18.80 3.06 -11.95
CA ARG A 112 18.85 4.34 -11.21
C ARG A 112 18.82 4.09 -9.71
N GLN A 113 19.79 4.64 -8.98
CA GLN A 113 19.84 4.58 -7.53
C GLN A 113 18.61 5.26 -6.90
N LEU A 114 18.02 4.60 -5.93
CA LEU A 114 16.88 5.09 -5.18
C LEU A 114 17.36 6.09 -4.10
N THR A 115 16.74 7.26 -4.03
CA THR A 115 16.95 8.18 -2.91
C THR A 115 16.00 7.79 -1.78
N GLU A 116 16.55 7.44 -0.61
CA GLU A 116 15.81 6.81 0.47
C GLU A 116 15.88 7.56 1.79
N ASP A 117 15.47 8.83 1.78
CA ASP A 117 15.47 9.70 2.97
C ASP A 117 14.53 9.20 4.10
N TYR A 118 13.69 8.21 3.80
CA TYR A 118 12.71 7.64 4.74
C TYR A 118 13.26 6.45 5.54
N ILE A 119 14.43 5.91 5.22
CA ILE A 119 15.05 4.82 5.97
C ILE A 119 16.01 5.35 7.04
N ALA A 120 16.16 4.60 8.14
CA ALA A 120 17.09 4.95 9.22
C ALA A 120 18.45 4.25 9.13
N ALA A 121 18.54 3.18 8.33
CA ALA A 121 19.74 2.36 8.18
C ALA A 121 19.85 1.83 6.75
N LYS A 122 21.08 1.60 6.31
CA LYS A 122 21.38 1.05 4.98
C LYS A 122 20.77 -0.33 4.77
N THR A 123 20.56 -0.66 3.51
CA THR A 123 20.01 -1.95 3.09
C THR A 123 21.02 -3.07 3.36
N ASN A 124 20.58 -4.13 4.02
CA ASN A 124 21.34 -5.36 4.20
C ASN A 124 20.72 -6.49 3.36
N LEU A 125 21.52 -7.48 3.05
CA LEU A 125 21.09 -8.74 2.44
C LEU A 125 21.36 -9.89 3.41
N TRP A 126 20.62 -10.99 3.26
CA TRP A 126 20.82 -12.24 3.97
C TRP A 126 21.56 -13.25 3.10
N GLU A 127 22.45 -14.01 3.66
CA GLU A 127 23.27 -15.02 2.95
C GLU A 127 22.42 -16.01 2.13
N ASN A 128 21.26 -16.42 2.66
CA ASN A 128 20.31 -17.31 2.01
C ASN A 128 19.02 -16.60 1.55
N GLY A 129 19.07 -15.28 1.35
CA GLY A 129 17.93 -14.50 0.88
C GLY A 129 17.64 -14.73 -0.61
N PHE A 130 16.48 -14.26 -1.05
CA PHE A 130 16.09 -14.27 -2.45
C PHE A 130 16.96 -13.30 -3.28
N SER A 131 17.16 -12.08 -2.79
CA SER A 131 18.02 -11.09 -3.47
C SER A 131 19.48 -11.29 -3.06
N ARG A 132 20.38 -11.15 -4.03
CA ARG A 132 21.82 -11.23 -3.84
C ARG A 132 22.52 -9.97 -4.29
N GLU A 133 23.72 -9.76 -3.78
CA GLU A 133 24.54 -8.58 -4.08
C GLU A 133 24.82 -8.48 -5.59
N GLY A 134 24.43 -7.34 -6.20
CA GLY A 134 24.68 -7.06 -7.61
C GLY A 134 23.86 -7.89 -8.61
N GLU A 135 22.91 -8.72 -8.14
CA GLU A 135 22.03 -9.49 -9.02
C GLU A 135 20.73 -8.74 -9.32
N ASP A 136 20.35 -8.76 -10.60
CA ASP A 136 19.10 -8.17 -11.08
C ASP A 136 17.90 -9.07 -10.75
N VAL A 137 16.87 -8.45 -10.14
CA VAL A 137 15.57 -9.08 -9.92
C VAL A 137 14.53 -8.41 -10.81
N THR A 138 14.10 -9.09 -11.85
CA THR A 138 13.02 -8.61 -12.73
C THR A 138 11.66 -8.85 -12.07
N VAL A 139 10.87 -7.79 -11.95
CA VAL A 139 9.50 -7.85 -11.41
C VAL A 139 8.56 -8.26 -12.54
N GLY A 140 8.04 -9.49 -12.47
CA GLY A 140 7.11 -10.03 -13.45
C GLY A 140 5.73 -9.37 -13.43
N GLU A 141 4.92 -9.64 -14.47
CA GLU A 141 3.52 -9.20 -14.53
C GLU A 141 2.73 -9.70 -13.32
N GLY A 142 1.93 -8.80 -12.71
CA GLY A 142 1.12 -9.11 -11.53
C GLY A 142 1.92 -9.34 -10.25
N MET A 143 3.20 -8.96 -10.22
CA MET A 143 4.09 -9.12 -9.07
C MET A 143 4.59 -7.77 -8.56
N LEU A 144 4.98 -7.72 -7.28
CA LEU A 144 5.58 -6.54 -6.67
C LEU A 144 6.85 -6.94 -5.92
N PHE A 145 7.84 -6.04 -5.93
CA PHE A 145 9.00 -6.10 -5.05
C PHE A 145 8.78 -5.13 -3.90
N VAL A 146 8.71 -5.63 -2.68
CA VAL A 146 8.39 -4.83 -1.50
C VAL A 146 9.49 -4.87 -0.46
N MET A 147 9.76 -3.75 0.23
CA MET A 147 10.73 -3.68 1.31
C MET A 147 10.17 -2.93 2.51
N GLY A 148 10.67 -3.29 3.70
CA GLY A 148 10.40 -2.50 4.90
C GLY A 148 11.31 -1.28 4.99
N ASP A 149 10.81 -0.21 5.58
CA ASP A 149 11.61 1.02 5.79
C ASP A 149 12.69 0.79 6.84
N ASN A 150 12.48 -0.13 7.78
CA ASN A 150 13.52 -0.61 8.70
C ASN A 150 14.28 -1.79 8.07
N ARG A 151 15.21 -1.47 7.20
CA ARG A 151 15.97 -2.44 6.40
C ARG A 151 16.53 -3.61 7.17
N PRO A 152 17.23 -3.41 8.31
CA PRO A 152 17.82 -4.54 9.06
C PRO A 152 16.81 -5.36 9.87
N ARG A 153 15.59 -4.86 10.06
CA ARG A 153 14.53 -5.50 10.88
C ARG A 153 13.27 -5.82 10.10
N SER A 154 13.41 -6.09 8.80
CA SER A 154 12.28 -6.37 7.93
C SER A 154 12.50 -7.68 7.17
N SER A 155 11.60 -8.63 7.36
CA SER A 155 11.41 -9.75 6.44
C SER A 155 10.56 -9.25 5.27
N ASP A 156 11.13 -9.23 4.06
CA ASP A 156 10.54 -8.65 2.86
C ASP A 156 11.06 -9.33 1.58
N SER A 157 10.85 -8.74 0.40
CA SER A 157 11.21 -9.36 -0.88
C SER A 157 12.69 -9.72 -1.02
N ARG A 158 13.57 -9.13 -0.24
CA ARG A 158 14.98 -9.53 -0.20
C ARG A 158 15.16 -10.96 0.33
N GLU A 159 14.24 -11.39 1.21
CA GLU A 159 14.26 -12.71 1.85
C GLU A 159 13.35 -13.71 1.13
N PHE A 160 12.07 -13.37 0.92
CA PHE A 160 11.05 -14.30 0.42
C PHE A 160 10.68 -14.12 -1.05
N GLY A 161 11.26 -13.13 -1.75
CA GLY A 161 11.00 -12.89 -3.17
C GLY A 161 9.81 -11.96 -3.46
N LEU A 162 9.32 -12.00 -4.69
CA LEU A 162 8.22 -11.18 -5.17
C LEU A 162 6.90 -11.61 -4.51
N ILE A 163 5.99 -10.65 -4.33
CA ILE A 163 4.63 -10.93 -3.88
C ILE A 163 3.63 -10.73 -5.04
N PRO A 164 2.60 -11.57 -5.16
CA PRO A 164 1.56 -11.34 -6.16
C PRO A 164 0.69 -10.14 -5.76
N GLU A 165 0.32 -9.31 -6.73
CA GLU A 165 -0.59 -8.17 -6.53
C GLU A 165 -1.93 -8.59 -5.90
N GLU A 166 -2.42 -9.78 -6.21
CA GLU A 166 -3.65 -10.34 -5.64
C GLU A 166 -3.57 -10.62 -4.12
N SER A 167 -2.34 -10.75 -3.57
CA SER A 167 -2.13 -10.89 -2.13
C SER A 167 -2.33 -9.58 -1.37
N VAL A 168 -2.33 -8.44 -2.08
CA VAL A 168 -2.49 -7.12 -1.49
C VAL A 168 -3.92 -6.92 -1.02
N ILE A 169 -4.07 -6.57 0.25
CA ILE A 169 -5.35 -6.26 0.90
C ILE A 169 -5.74 -4.81 0.63
N GLY A 170 -4.75 -3.91 0.61
CA GLY A 170 -4.99 -2.51 0.29
C GLY A 170 -3.76 -1.62 0.49
N GLN A 171 -3.91 -0.36 0.03
CA GLN A 171 -2.91 0.69 0.14
C GLN A 171 -3.15 1.53 1.39
N VAL A 172 -2.09 1.79 2.15
CA VAL A 172 -2.12 2.72 3.29
C VAL A 172 -2.15 4.14 2.77
N PHE A 173 -3.15 4.93 3.16
CA PHE A 173 -3.28 6.30 2.67
C PHE A 173 -3.32 7.35 3.79
N TYR A 174 -3.62 6.96 5.02
CA TYR A 174 -3.72 7.88 6.15
C TYR A 174 -3.35 7.20 7.46
N ARG A 175 -2.59 7.91 8.34
CA ARG A 175 -2.38 7.54 9.72
C ARG A 175 -3.23 8.45 10.60
N TYR A 176 -4.11 7.87 11.45
CA TYR A 176 -5.00 8.64 12.30
C TYR A 176 -4.61 8.67 13.79
N PHE A 177 -3.69 7.80 14.18
CA PHE A 177 -3.14 7.79 15.53
C PHE A 177 -1.66 7.37 15.50
N PRO A 178 -0.78 7.98 16.31
CA PRO A 178 -1.06 8.99 17.35
C PRO A 178 -1.37 10.37 16.74
N PRO A 179 -2.13 11.23 17.47
CA PRO A 179 -2.60 12.52 16.92
C PRO A 179 -1.49 13.46 16.48
N ASN A 180 -0.33 13.44 17.14
CA ASN A 180 0.83 14.27 16.78
C ASN A 180 1.53 13.83 15.49
N LYS A 181 1.18 12.65 14.96
CA LYS A 181 1.71 12.10 13.69
C LYS A 181 0.58 11.83 12.69
N ALA A 182 -0.66 12.23 12.99
CA ALA A 182 -1.79 12.00 12.10
C ALA A 182 -1.63 12.80 10.79
N GLY A 183 -1.91 12.14 9.67
CA GLY A 183 -1.80 12.76 8.35
C GLY A 183 -1.86 11.76 7.20
N ALA A 184 -1.99 12.31 6.00
CA ALA A 184 -1.90 11.53 4.77
C ALA A 184 -0.49 10.95 4.59
N ILE A 185 -0.42 9.74 4.06
CA ILE A 185 0.85 9.08 3.77
C ILE A 185 1.28 9.50 2.35
N GLY A 186 2.31 10.33 2.29
CA GLY A 186 2.90 10.76 1.04
C GLY A 186 3.76 9.68 0.40
N ASN A 187 3.88 9.74 -0.92
CA ASN A 187 4.85 8.93 -1.65
C ASN A 187 6.21 9.65 -1.60
N PRO A 188 7.28 8.99 -1.11
CA PRO A 188 8.59 9.62 -1.00
C PRO A 188 9.31 9.78 -2.35
N PHE A 189 8.86 9.06 -3.38
CA PHE A 189 9.52 9.06 -4.67
C PHE A 189 8.99 10.18 -5.57
N PRO A 190 9.86 10.95 -6.20
CA PRO A 190 9.45 12.04 -7.07
C PRO A 190 8.76 11.54 -8.34
N ALA A 191 7.97 12.41 -8.99
CA ALA A 191 7.15 12.04 -10.13
C ALA A 191 7.95 11.50 -11.33
N ASP A 192 9.16 12.02 -11.56
CA ASP A 192 10.07 11.54 -12.60
C ASP A 192 10.58 10.13 -12.32
N PHE A 193 10.67 9.72 -11.07
CA PHE A 193 11.01 8.35 -10.70
C PHE A 193 9.85 7.38 -10.91
N GLN A 194 8.60 7.84 -10.76
CA GLN A 194 7.41 7.00 -10.99
C GLN A 194 7.28 6.54 -12.43
N SER A 195 7.62 7.42 -13.39
CA SER A 195 7.56 7.13 -14.83
C SER A 195 8.85 6.57 -15.42
N TYR A 196 9.94 6.52 -14.62
CA TYR A 196 11.24 6.10 -15.09
C TYR A 196 11.26 4.59 -15.40
N GLY A 197 11.63 4.24 -16.63
CA GLY A 197 11.82 2.85 -17.05
C GLY A 197 10.55 1.99 -17.11
N THR A 198 9.36 2.57 -16.98
CA THR A 198 8.14 1.84 -17.34
C THR A 198 8.19 1.50 -18.84
N PHE A 199 8.25 0.20 -19.14
CA PHE A 199 8.25 -0.28 -20.52
C PHE A 199 6.96 0.16 -21.21
N VAL A 200 7.07 1.13 -22.12
CA VAL A 200 5.99 1.52 -23.01
C VAL A 200 6.16 0.71 -24.29
N PRO A 201 5.30 -0.29 -24.58
CA PRO A 201 5.47 -1.20 -25.71
C PRO A 201 5.52 -0.54 -27.09
N HIS A 202 5.19 0.75 -27.19
CA HIS A 202 5.08 1.48 -28.46
C HIS A 202 6.38 2.07 -28.98
N LEU A 203 7.50 2.04 -28.24
CA LEU A 203 8.75 2.66 -28.71
C LEU A 203 9.77 1.68 -29.32
N VAL A 204 9.46 0.38 -29.38
CA VAL A 204 10.39 -0.61 -29.96
C VAL A 204 10.17 -0.81 -31.47
N SER A 205 9.04 -0.37 -32.05
CA SER A 205 8.75 -0.57 -33.47
C SER A 205 9.50 0.36 -34.42
N ASP A 206 9.96 1.55 -33.95
CA ASP A 206 10.52 2.56 -34.87
C ASP A 206 12.05 2.53 -34.96
N SER A 207 12.75 1.88 -34.03
CA SER A 207 14.22 1.82 -34.07
C SER A 207 14.76 0.66 -34.90
N LEU A 208 13.97 -0.37 -35.18
CA LEU A 208 14.38 -1.51 -36.02
C LEU A 208 14.05 -1.31 -37.49
N ALA A 209 13.12 -0.41 -37.83
CA ALA A 209 12.79 -0.09 -39.22
C ALA A 209 13.85 0.77 -39.93
N SER A 210 14.69 1.48 -39.18
CA SER A 210 15.74 2.34 -39.76
C SER A 210 17.06 1.63 -40.02
N LEU A 211 17.23 0.37 -39.62
CA LEU A 211 18.47 -0.41 -39.86
C LEU A 211 18.37 -1.40 -40.99
N SER A 212 17.22 -1.52 -41.70
CA SER A 212 17.03 -2.43 -42.81
C SER A 212 17.10 -1.77 -44.22
N THR A 213 17.50 -0.48 -44.29
CA THR A 213 17.60 0.28 -45.56
C THR A 213 18.96 0.98 -45.69
N GLN A 214 20.08 0.26 -45.47
CA GLN A 214 21.40 0.66 -45.96
C GLN A 214 22.12 -0.57 -46.51
#